data_b41c4ab44ab241989f2a7050d4a28f6a
#
_entry.id   b41c4ab44ab241989f2a7050d4a28f6a
#
_cell.length_a   1.000
_cell.length_b   1.000
_cell.length_c   1.000
_cell.angle_alpha   90.00
_cell.angle_beta   90.00
_cell.angle_gamma   90.00
#
_symmetry.space_group_name_H-M   'P 1'
#
loop_
_entity.id
_entity.type
_entity.pdbx_description
1 polymer ?
#
loop_
_entity_poly.entity_id
_entity_poly.type
_entity_poly.pdbx_seq_one_letter_code
_entity_poly.pdbx_strand_id
1 'polypeptide(L)'
;MSAFSPIVAPLQCPWGEKALGNYLGANREAWTVYDACALIASGARVPDLLVDQGEADNFLTEQLKTHLLVEACELAGQKAEIRMQPGYDHSYYFISTFLAEHVAWHAERLKA
;
A
#
# COMPACT_ATOMS: atom_id res chain seq x y z
N MET A 1 4.57 -8.86 5.22
CA MET A 1 4.83 -7.66 4.39
C MET A 1 4.30 -6.41 5.08
N SER A 2 5.07 -5.34 5.10
CA SER A 2 4.58 -4.07 5.66
C SER A 2 4.97 -2.87 4.80
N ALA A 3 4.22 -1.78 4.94
CA ALA A 3 4.47 -0.56 4.18
C ALA A 3 4.00 0.68 4.93
N PHE A 4 4.62 1.81 4.61
CA PHE A 4 4.20 3.14 5.04
C PHE A 4 3.77 3.94 3.83
N SER A 5 2.58 4.52 3.86
CA SER A 5 2.06 5.42 2.83
C SER A 5 2.26 4.90 1.39
N PRO A 6 1.87 3.65 1.10
CA PRO A 6 2.13 3.08 -0.23
C PRO A 6 1.19 3.61 -1.31
N ILE A 7 1.68 3.64 -2.55
CA ILE A 7 0.82 3.76 -3.73
C ILE A 7 0.28 2.36 -4.02
N VAL A 8 -0.97 2.11 -3.70
CA VAL A 8 -1.55 0.75 -3.72
C VAL A 8 -2.20 0.38 -5.04
N ALA A 9 -2.58 1.36 -5.84
CA ALA A 9 -3.26 1.16 -7.12
C ALA A 9 -2.68 2.10 -8.19
N PRO A 10 -1.43 1.86 -8.65
CA PRO A 10 -0.79 2.76 -9.62
C PRO A 10 -1.54 2.86 -10.95
N LEU A 11 -2.36 1.88 -11.32
CA LEU A 11 -3.22 1.99 -12.49
C LEU A 11 -4.31 3.06 -12.37
N GLN A 12 -4.60 3.49 -11.14
CA GLN A 12 -5.71 4.37 -10.82
C GLN A 12 -5.28 5.72 -10.23
N CYS A 13 -4.00 6.06 -10.30
CA CYS A 13 -3.52 7.33 -9.81
C CYS A 13 -2.55 8.00 -10.81
N PRO A 14 -2.51 9.35 -10.84
CA PRO A 14 -1.65 10.09 -11.79
C PRO A 14 -0.15 9.73 -11.69
N TRP A 15 0.37 9.60 -10.49
CA TRP A 15 1.78 9.25 -10.30
C TRP A 15 2.11 7.86 -10.85
N GLY A 16 1.25 6.89 -10.59
CA GLY A 16 1.42 5.53 -11.08
C GLY A 16 1.33 5.47 -12.59
N GLU A 17 0.36 6.12 -13.19
CA GLU A 17 0.19 6.18 -14.64
C GLU A 17 1.41 6.81 -15.32
N LYS A 18 1.93 7.90 -14.77
CA LYS A 18 3.12 8.55 -15.30
C LYS A 18 4.35 7.66 -15.20
N ALA A 19 4.60 7.05 -14.05
CA ALA A 19 5.77 6.21 -13.82
C ALA A 19 5.73 4.95 -14.68
N LEU A 20 4.63 4.21 -14.66
CA LEU A 20 4.50 2.98 -15.44
C LEU A 20 4.49 3.26 -16.95
N GLY A 21 3.86 4.34 -17.38
CA GLY A 21 3.88 4.75 -18.78
C GLY A 21 5.28 5.08 -19.28
N ASN A 22 6.09 5.75 -18.45
CA ASN A 22 7.46 6.10 -18.81
C ASN A 22 8.39 4.88 -18.86
N TYR A 23 8.22 3.92 -17.93
CA TYR A 23 9.12 2.77 -17.81
C TYR A 23 8.65 1.54 -18.58
N LEU A 24 7.36 1.34 -18.74
CA LEU A 24 6.78 0.12 -19.33
C LEU A 24 6.05 0.38 -20.66
N GLY A 25 5.93 1.65 -21.07
CA GLY A 25 5.21 2.01 -22.30
C GLY A 25 3.69 1.99 -22.15
N ALA A 26 2.97 1.96 -23.26
CA ALA A 26 1.52 2.13 -23.29
C ALA A 26 0.70 0.86 -23.04
N ASN A 27 1.32 -0.29 -22.89
CA ASN A 27 0.62 -1.56 -22.64
C ASN A 27 0.20 -1.67 -21.17
N ARG A 28 -1.02 -1.25 -20.85
CA ARG A 28 -1.54 -1.24 -19.48
C ARG A 28 -1.68 -2.65 -18.87
N GLU A 29 -1.79 -3.68 -19.66
CA GLU A 29 -1.82 -5.05 -19.14
C GLU A 29 -0.49 -5.42 -18.46
N ALA A 30 0.62 -4.93 -18.97
CA ALA A 30 1.93 -5.13 -18.35
C ALA A 30 2.06 -4.41 -17.01
N TRP A 31 1.24 -3.39 -16.74
CA TRP A 31 1.30 -2.61 -15.50
C TRP A 31 0.68 -3.34 -14.30
N THR A 32 -0.23 -4.29 -14.55
CA THR A 32 -1.01 -4.95 -13.49
C THR A 32 -0.14 -5.68 -12.47
N VAL A 33 1.02 -6.19 -12.88
CA VAL A 33 1.95 -6.89 -11.98
C VAL A 33 2.64 -5.95 -10.98
N TYR A 34 2.48 -4.63 -11.16
CA TYR A 34 3.03 -3.61 -10.27
C TYR A 34 1.94 -2.91 -9.43
N ASP A 35 0.71 -3.42 -9.48
CA ASP A 35 -0.44 -2.84 -8.77
C ASP A 35 -0.94 -3.82 -7.71
N ALA A 36 -0.77 -3.44 -6.43
CA ALA A 36 -1.14 -4.33 -5.32
C ALA A 36 -2.63 -4.68 -5.32
N CYS A 37 -3.49 -3.71 -5.59
CA CYS A 37 -4.94 -3.96 -5.64
C CYS A 37 -5.32 -4.90 -6.78
N ALA A 38 -4.71 -4.73 -7.95
CA ALA A 38 -4.93 -5.62 -9.09
C ALA A 38 -4.43 -7.04 -8.81
N LEU A 39 -3.26 -7.18 -8.19
CA LEU A 39 -2.70 -8.48 -7.82
C LEU A 39 -3.59 -9.22 -6.82
N ILE A 40 -4.09 -8.52 -5.79
CA ILE A 40 -4.99 -9.10 -4.80
C ILE A 40 -6.30 -9.55 -5.46
N ALA A 41 -6.85 -8.72 -6.34
CA ALA A 41 -8.07 -9.05 -7.08
C ALA A 41 -7.88 -10.29 -7.97
N SER A 42 -6.67 -10.49 -8.52
CA SER A 42 -6.36 -11.64 -9.37
C SER A 42 -6.00 -12.92 -8.60
N GLY A 43 -5.96 -12.87 -7.26
CA GLY A 43 -5.72 -14.03 -6.42
C GLY A 43 -4.39 -14.10 -5.70
N ALA A 44 -3.50 -13.11 -5.88
CA ALA A 44 -2.23 -13.06 -5.16
C ALA A 44 -2.47 -12.89 -3.66
N ARG A 45 -1.71 -13.61 -2.85
CA ARG A 45 -1.84 -13.56 -1.39
C ARG A 45 -0.48 -13.57 -0.72
N VAL A 46 -0.41 -12.88 0.44
CA VAL A 46 0.69 -13.00 1.39
C VAL A 46 0.10 -13.43 2.74
N PRO A 47 0.90 -13.99 3.67
CA PRO A 47 0.36 -14.43 4.97
C PRO A 47 -0.39 -13.32 5.71
N ASP A 48 0.17 -12.13 5.79
CA ASP A 48 -0.51 -10.93 6.26
C ASP A 48 0.20 -9.65 5.81
N LEU A 49 -0.51 -8.52 5.94
CA LEU A 49 -0.03 -7.19 5.60
C LEU A 49 -0.16 -6.27 6.81
N LEU A 50 0.81 -5.39 7.00
CA LEU A 50 0.71 -4.25 7.90
C LEU A 50 0.96 -2.97 7.11
N VAL A 51 -0.01 -2.06 7.13
CA VAL A 51 0.11 -0.76 6.46
C VAL A 51 -0.23 0.35 7.44
N ASP A 52 0.63 1.35 7.53
CA ASP A 52 0.34 2.60 8.23
C ASP A 52 0.22 3.73 7.23
N GLN A 53 -0.85 4.50 7.35
CA GLN A 53 -1.17 5.64 6.50
C GLN A 53 -1.57 6.84 7.35
N GLY A 54 -0.90 7.98 7.15
CA GLY A 54 -1.28 9.23 7.80
C GLY A 54 -2.57 9.80 7.22
N GLU A 55 -3.53 10.12 8.07
CA GLU A 55 -4.81 10.71 7.60
C GLU A 55 -4.65 12.14 7.11
N ALA A 56 -3.63 12.87 7.60
CA ALA A 56 -3.30 14.23 7.15
C ALA A 56 -2.39 14.27 5.92
N ASP A 57 -2.13 13.15 5.29
CA ASP A 57 -1.31 13.04 4.10
C ASP A 57 -2.00 13.71 2.91
N ASN A 58 -1.34 14.73 2.34
CA ASN A 58 -1.89 15.50 1.22
C ASN A 58 -2.06 14.67 -0.06
N PHE A 59 -1.38 13.55 -0.16
CA PHE A 59 -1.43 12.67 -1.33
C PHE A 59 -2.45 11.55 -1.22
N LEU A 60 -3.13 11.43 -0.07
CA LEU A 60 -4.01 10.30 0.23
C LEU A 60 -5.13 10.15 -0.77
N THR A 61 -5.85 11.22 -1.08
CA THR A 61 -7.06 11.18 -1.91
C THR A 61 -6.77 10.89 -3.38
N GLU A 62 -5.72 11.50 -3.95
CA GLU A 62 -5.46 11.43 -5.40
C GLU A 62 -4.43 10.40 -5.80
N GLN A 63 -3.44 10.16 -4.97
CA GLN A 63 -2.29 9.32 -5.31
C GLN A 63 -2.27 8.00 -4.56
N LEU A 64 -2.38 8.03 -3.25
CA LEU A 64 -2.21 6.84 -2.43
C LEU A 64 -3.45 5.95 -2.41
N LYS A 65 -4.62 6.56 -2.28
CA LYS A 65 -5.92 5.87 -2.36
C LYS A 65 -5.99 4.59 -1.51
N THR A 66 -5.52 4.69 -0.28
CA THR A 66 -5.42 3.55 0.64
C THR A 66 -6.74 2.80 0.81
N HIS A 67 -7.89 3.50 0.68
CA HIS A 67 -9.21 2.88 0.72
C HIS A 67 -9.40 1.77 -0.34
N LEU A 68 -8.73 1.87 -1.48
CA LEU A 68 -8.78 0.82 -2.52
C LEU A 68 -8.11 -0.46 -2.05
N LEU A 69 -7.03 -0.35 -1.27
CA LEU A 69 -6.37 -1.52 -0.68
C LEU A 69 -7.27 -2.17 0.37
N VAL A 70 -7.91 -1.37 1.23
CA VAL A 70 -8.86 -1.88 2.23
C VAL A 70 -9.96 -2.68 1.54
N GLU A 71 -10.58 -2.11 0.52
CA GLU A 71 -11.64 -2.78 -0.24
C GLU A 71 -11.16 -4.06 -0.92
N ALA A 72 -9.99 -4.02 -1.56
CA ALA A 72 -9.43 -5.18 -2.24
C ALA A 72 -9.16 -6.33 -1.27
N CYS A 73 -8.58 -6.03 -0.11
CA CYS A 73 -8.30 -7.02 0.93
C CYS A 73 -9.59 -7.64 1.50
N GLU A 74 -10.60 -6.82 1.76
CA GLU A 74 -11.88 -7.30 2.26
C GLU A 74 -12.59 -8.23 1.27
N LEU A 75 -12.66 -7.82 0.01
CA LEU A 75 -13.31 -8.61 -1.04
C LEU A 75 -12.60 -9.94 -1.29
N ALA A 76 -11.28 -9.96 -1.18
CA ALA A 76 -10.46 -11.13 -1.48
C ALA A 76 -10.17 -12.02 -0.27
N GLY A 77 -10.49 -11.57 0.94
CA GLY A 77 -10.15 -12.29 2.17
C GLY A 77 -8.66 -12.26 2.51
N GLN A 78 -7.91 -11.29 1.99
CA GLN A 78 -6.51 -11.09 2.34
C GLN A 78 -6.39 -10.56 3.76
N LYS A 79 -5.66 -11.24 4.64
CA LYS A 79 -5.41 -10.78 6.00
C LYS A 79 -4.53 -9.53 5.96
N ALA A 80 -5.05 -8.43 6.49
CA ALA A 80 -4.35 -7.14 6.49
C ALA A 80 -4.73 -6.31 7.72
N GLU A 81 -3.74 -5.63 8.28
CA GLU A 81 -3.93 -4.60 9.29
C GLU A 81 -3.53 -3.27 8.67
N ILE A 82 -4.52 -2.46 8.32
CA ILE A 82 -4.33 -1.16 7.69
C ILE A 82 -4.75 -0.10 8.68
N ARG A 83 -3.75 0.62 9.22
CA ARG A 83 -3.96 1.61 10.28
C ARG A 83 -3.92 3.01 9.71
N MET A 84 -4.99 3.77 9.91
CA MET A 84 -5.03 5.19 9.57
C MET A 84 -4.60 5.98 10.80
N GLN A 85 -3.54 6.76 10.68
CA GLN A 85 -2.94 7.48 11.80
C GLN A 85 -3.35 8.96 11.78
N PRO A 86 -4.26 9.40 12.67
CA PRO A 86 -4.73 10.79 12.68
C PRO A 86 -3.59 11.78 12.94
N GLY A 87 -3.60 12.89 12.21
CA GLY A 87 -2.64 13.97 12.38
C GLY A 87 -1.26 13.74 11.75
N TYR A 88 -1.02 12.58 11.16
CA TYR A 88 0.26 12.30 10.48
C TYR A 88 0.16 12.54 8.97
N ASP A 89 1.21 13.09 8.42
CA ASP A 89 1.32 13.38 6.99
C ASP A 89 2.29 12.42 6.28
N HIS A 90 2.70 12.77 5.07
CA HIS A 90 3.64 11.99 4.26
C HIS A 90 5.08 12.44 4.57
N SER A 91 5.62 12.07 5.74
CA SER A 91 6.91 12.58 6.23
C SER A 91 7.71 11.53 6.98
N TYR A 92 9.00 11.83 7.17
CA TYR A 92 9.89 10.99 7.99
C TYR A 92 9.47 10.96 9.46
N TYR A 93 8.85 12.02 9.96
CA TYR A 93 8.33 12.04 11.33
C TYR A 93 7.28 10.95 11.53
N PHE A 94 6.37 10.79 10.58
CA PHE A 94 5.39 9.71 10.58
C PHE A 94 6.09 8.34 10.59
N ILE A 95 7.02 8.12 9.65
CA ILE A 95 7.74 6.84 9.53
C ILE A 95 8.51 6.53 10.81
N SER A 96 9.27 7.49 11.36
CA SER A 96 10.07 7.28 12.57
C SER A 96 9.22 6.98 13.80
N THR A 97 8.01 7.54 13.88
CA THR A 97 7.09 7.29 14.98
C THR A 97 6.65 5.82 15.04
N PHE A 98 6.39 5.20 13.89
CA PHE A 98 5.83 3.84 13.83
C PHE A 98 6.81 2.77 13.40
N LEU A 99 8.06 3.12 13.08
CA LEU A 99 9.06 2.17 12.58
C LEU A 99 9.31 1.02 13.57
N ALA A 100 9.43 1.31 14.86
CA ALA A 100 9.67 0.28 15.87
C ALA A 100 8.55 -0.77 15.91
N GLU A 101 7.31 -0.36 15.70
CA GLU A 101 6.16 -1.27 15.64
C GLU A 101 6.24 -2.21 14.44
N HIS A 102 6.66 -1.70 13.27
CA HIS A 102 6.87 -2.54 12.09
C HIS A 102 8.01 -3.54 12.29
N VAL A 103 9.11 -3.10 12.91
CA VAL A 103 10.23 -4.01 13.22
C VAL A 103 9.78 -5.11 14.18
N ALA A 104 9.03 -4.77 15.23
CA ALA A 104 8.50 -5.76 16.17
C ALA A 104 7.53 -6.73 15.49
N TRP A 105 6.68 -6.24 14.61
CA TRP A 105 5.74 -7.04 13.83
C TRP A 105 6.45 -8.09 12.98
N HIS A 106 7.53 -7.70 12.28
CA HIS A 106 8.35 -8.64 11.51
C HIS A 106 9.11 -9.62 12.40
N ALA A 107 9.64 -9.15 13.53
CA ALA A 107 10.37 -10.01 14.47
C ALA A 107 9.48 -11.13 15.01
N GLU A 108 8.23 -10.86 15.34
CA GLU A 108 7.28 -11.87 15.78
C GLU A 108 7.07 -12.96 14.73
N ARG A 109 6.96 -12.56 13.46
CA ARG A 109 6.72 -13.50 12.35
C ARG A 109 7.93 -14.34 12.02
N LEU A 110 9.13 -13.81 12.21
CA LEU A 110 10.37 -14.55 12.00
C LEU A 110 10.62 -15.61 13.09
N LYS A 111 10.01 -15.45 14.27
CA LYS A 111 10.11 -16.41 15.35
C LYS A 111 9.09 -17.56 15.24
N ALA A 112 8.08 -17.34 14.42
CA ALA A 112 6.99 -18.33 14.25
C ALA A 112 7.37 -19.54 13.31
#